data_830cf8380676dd8cc7910725a545820b
#
_entry.id   830cf8380676dd8cc7910725a545820b
#
_cell.length_a   1.000
_cell.length_b   1.000
_cell.length_c   1.000
_cell.angle_alpha   90.00
_cell.angle_beta   90.00
_cell.angle_gamma   90.00
#
_symmetry.space_group_name_H-M   'P 1'
#
loop_
_entity.id
_entity.type
_entity.pdbx_description
1 polymer ?
#
loop_
_entity_poly.entity_id
_entity_poly.type
_entity_poly.pdbx_seq_one_letter_code
_entity_poly.pdbx_strand_id
1 'polypeptide(L)'
;MNVLVLGGDGYCGWATALYLSSKGHTVAIADNFARRQWDHELGVQTLTPIRPLAERLRVWKELTGNTIDLFVGDVTEYDFLSSIVKDFEPEAVVHFAEQRAAPYSMIDRKHAVFTQVNNVVGTLNLLFALREFQPDCHLIKLGTMGEYGTPNIDIEEGYITIEHNGRTDTVPYPKQPGSFYHLSKVHDSHNIMFTCKIWGLRATDLNQGVVYGTMTDEVALSEALINRFDYDEVFGTVLNRFCVQAAIGYPLTVYGKGGQTRGFLDIRDTVRCVELACLNPADRGECRVFNQFTEQFSVMDLARMVQTAGEKLGLTVKVEHLPDPRVEKEEHYYNAKHSKLIELGLKPHLLSDSLLDSLMNVALKYRDQIDASNMLPQVNWREPTNQRGMQTSPVTRAVGSEPSLAVVGISAEKGNGNRRVFDTESTELKRKAR
;
A
#
# COMPACT_ATOMS: atom_id res chain seq x y z
N MET A 1 -10.48 20.30 -7.04
CA MET A 1 -11.37 19.21 -6.59
C MET A 1 -11.00 18.78 -5.18
N ASN A 2 -11.96 18.25 -4.43
CA ASN A 2 -11.72 17.65 -3.12
C ASN A 2 -11.26 16.20 -3.31
N VAL A 3 -10.06 15.85 -2.83
CA VAL A 3 -9.49 14.51 -2.97
C VAL A 3 -9.18 13.94 -1.58
N LEU A 4 -9.83 12.82 -1.24
CA LEU A 4 -9.57 12.08 -0.01
C LEU A 4 -8.57 10.95 -0.27
N VAL A 5 -7.42 10.97 0.42
CA VAL A 5 -6.37 9.96 0.34
C VAL A 5 -6.45 9.06 1.58
N LEU A 6 -6.97 7.85 1.43
CA LEU A 6 -6.98 6.83 2.47
C LEU A 6 -5.63 6.13 2.51
N GLY A 7 -4.97 6.08 3.68
CA GLY A 7 -3.63 5.51 3.85
C GLY A 7 -2.50 6.51 3.54
N GLY A 8 -2.68 7.77 3.91
CA GLY A 8 -1.75 8.86 3.55
C GLY A 8 -0.43 8.91 4.33
N ASP A 9 -0.24 8.14 5.41
CA ASP A 9 1.07 7.98 6.08
C ASP A 9 1.95 6.91 5.41
N GLY A 10 1.37 6.16 4.46
CA GLY A 10 2.05 5.13 3.68
C GLY A 10 2.94 5.69 2.57
N TYR A 11 3.72 4.81 1.94
CA TYR A 11 4.69 5.15 0.89
C TYR A 11 4.05 5.87 -0.31
N CYS A 12 3.07 5.26 -0.98
CA CYS A 12 2.38 5.89 -2.11
C CYS A 12 1.42 6.99 -1.66
N GLY A 13 0.74 6.81 -0.52
CA GLY A 13 -0.25 7.76 -0.02
C GLY A 13 0.34 9.12 0.32
N TRP A 14 1.50 9.15 0.99
CA TRP A 14 2.18 10.39 1.33
C TRP A 14 2.62 11.19 0.09
N ALA A 15 3.33 10.53 -0.83
CA ALA A 15 3.77 11.17 -2.07
C ALA A 15 2.57 11.70 -2.89
N THR A 16 1.48 10.93 -2.96
CA THR A 16 0.26 11.33 -3.66
C THR A 16 -0.42 12.53 -3.02
N ALA A 17 -0.53 12.56 -1.68
CA ALA A 17 -1.16 13.67 -0.98
C ALA A 17 -0.39 14.98 -1.19
N LEU A 18 0.94 14.96 -1.09
CA LEU A 18 1.77 16.12 -1.36
C LEU A 18 1.63 16.59 -2.81
N TYR A 19 1.75 15.65 -3.75
CA TYR A 19 1.66 15.95 -5.18
C TYR A 19 0.31 16.58 -5.55
N LEU A 20 -0.81 15.99 -5.13
CA LEU A 20 -2.14 16.53 -5.40
C LEU A 20 -2.35 17.92 -4.76
N SER A 21 -1.84 18.10 -3.53
CA SER A 21 -1.85 19.41 -2.85
C SER A 21 -1.02 20.46 -3.61
N SER A 22 0.15 20.09 -4.17
CA SER A 22 0.98 21.00 -4.99
C SER A 22 0.30 21.40 -6.30
N LYS A 23 -0.61 20.55 -6.81
CA LYS A 23 -1.43 20.84 -8.02
C LYS A 23 -2.68 21.68 -7.72
N GLY A 24 -2.89 22.12 -6.49
CA GLY A 24 -3.99 22.99 -6.10
C GLY A 24 -5.31 22.24 -5.81
N HIS A 25 -5.26 20.94 -5.57
CA HIS A 25 -6.41 20.20 -5.06
C HIS A 25 -6.58 20.45 -3.55
N THR A 26 -7.83 20.45 -3.06
CA THR A 26 -8.13 20.36 -1.63
C THR A 26 -7.94 18.91 -1.22
N VAL A 27 -6.94 18.63 -0.38
CA VAL A 27 -6.57 17.25 -0.03
C VAL A 27 -6.83 16.98 1.45
N ALA A 28 -7.42 15.82 1.73
CA ALA A 28 -7.49 15.26 3.07
C ALA A 28 -6.83 13.88 3.10
N ILE A 29 -6.23 13.55 4.23
CA ILE A 29 -5.67 12.22 4.53
C ILE A 29 -6.52 11.57 5.61
N ALA A 30 -6.84 10.26 5.46
CA ALA A 30 -7.32 9.42 6.54
C ALA A 30 -6.35 8.25 6.75
N ASP A 31 -5.91 8.04 8.00
CA ASP A 31 -4.93 6.99 8.35
C ASP A 31 -5.10 6.53 9.81
N ASN A 32 -4.87 5.24 10.08
CA ASN A 32 -4.87 4.67 11.43
C ASN A 32 -3.45 4.38 11.95
N PHE A 33 -2.42 4.73 11.18
CA PHE A 33 -1.00 4.46 11.45
C PHE A 33 -0.64 2.98 11.63
N ALA A 34 -1.47 2.07 11.13
CA ALA A 34 -1.25 0.63 11.23
C ALA A 34 0.11 0.23 10.62
N ARG A 35 0.56 0.90 9.55
CA ARG A 35 1.87 0.62 8.95
C ARG A 35 3.04 0.79 9.92
N ARG A 36 2.98 1.79 10.81
CA ARG A 36 4.00 2.00 11.85
C ARG A 36 3.90 0.94 12.96
N GLN A 37 2.69 0.46 13.25
CA GLN A 37 2.49 -0.62 14.21
C GLN A 37 3.05 -1.95 13.70
N TRP A 38 2.88 -2.24 12.39
CA TRP A 38 3.46 -3.44 11.77
C TRP A 38 5.00 -3.40 11.74
N ASP A 39 5.62 -2.22 11.54
CA ASP A 39 7.06 -2.05 11.68
C ASP A 39 7.52 -2.48 13.08
N HIS A 40 6.84 -2.00 14.10
CA HIS A 40 7.15 -2.34 15.49
C HIS A 40 6.87 -3.82 15.81
N GLU A 41 5.75 -4.38 15.33
CA GLU A 41 5.39 -5.80 15.53
C GLU A 41 6.47 -6.74 14.97
N LEU A 42 7.02 -6.41 13.82
CA LEU A 42 8.02 -7.23 13.13
C LEU A 42 9.47 -6.85 13.49
N GLY A 43 9.68 -5.82 14.31
CA GLY A 43 11.02 -5.34 14.64
C GLY A 43 11.78 -4.78 13.43
N VAL A 44 11.08 -4.29 12.43
CA VAL A 44 11.65 -3.68 11.22
C VAL A 44 11.46 -2.17 11.23
N GLN A 45 12.25 -1.46 10.43
CA GLN A 45 12.12 -0.02 10.25
C GLN A 45 12.46 0.39 8.82
N THR A 46 11.84 1.45 8.35
CA THR A 46 12.25 2.07 7.09
C THR A 46 13.65 2.68 7.23
N LEU A 47 14.44 2.63 6.16
CA LEU A 47 15.79 3.18 6.13
C LEU A 47 15.81 4.70 6.36
N THR A 48 14.81 5.40 5.81
CA THR A 48 14.66 6.84 5.93
C THR A 48 13.92 7.22 7.21
N PRO A 49 14.34 8.27 7.96
CA PRO A 49 13.70 8.66 9.22
C PRO A 49 12.36 9.37 8.97
N ILE A 50 11.24 8.65 9.16
CA ILE A 50 9.90 9.18 8.93
C ILE A 50 9.36 9.86 10.19
N ARG A 51 9.16 11.19 10.13
CA ARG A 51 8.58 11.98 11.21
C ARG A 51 7.08 11.69 11.43
N PRO A 52 6.49 12.04 12.59
CA PRO A 52 5.05 11.97 12.80
C PRO A 52 4.29 12.73 11.71
N LEU A 53 3.14 12.18 11.25
CA LEU A 53 2.39 12.76 10.13
C LEU A 53 1.96 14.20 10.40
N ALA A 54 1.50 14.52 11.62
CA ALA A 54 1.12 15.89 11.99
C ALA A 54 2.28 16.90 11.84
N GLU A 55 3.53 16.50 12.15
CA GLU A 55 4.71 17.34 11.95
C GLU A 55 4.99 17.53 10.45
N ARG A 56 4.89 16.45 9.66
CA ARG A 56 5.09 16.50 8.20
C ARG A 56 4.08 17.44 7.53
N LEU A 57 2.82 17.39 7.95
CA LEU A 57 1.74 18.27 7.46
C LEU A 57 1.99 19.74 7.86
N ARG A 58 2.47 19.99 9.08
CA ARG A 58 2.86 21.34 9.52
C ARG A 58 4.00 21.89 8.65
N VAL A 59 5.04 21.10 8.43
CA VAL A 59 6.19 21.50 7.58
C VAL A 59 5.72 21.76 6.15
N TRP A 60 4.84 20.93 5.59
CA TRP A 60 4.25 21.15 4.26
C TRP A 60 3.55 22.50 4.17
N LYS A 61 2.72 22.82 5.15
CA LYS A 61 2.01 24.11 5.23
C LYS A 61 2.99 25.29 5.34
N GLU A 62 4.02 25.17 6.17
CA GLU A 62 5.03 26.22 6.36
C GLU A 62 5.81 26.52 5.08
N LEU A 63 6.13 25.49 4.30
CA LEU A 63 6.93 25.63 3.07
C LEU A 63 6.11 26.09 1.86
N THR A 64 4.85 25.69 1.76
CA THR A 64 4.06 25.88 0.54
C THR A 64 2.84 26.79 0.73
N GLY A 65 2.40 27.02 1.96
CA GLY A 65 1.13 27.68 2.29
C GLY A 65 -0.10 26.75 2.13
N ASN A 66 0.06 25.56 1.53
CA ASN A 66 -1.03 24.61 1.32
C ASN A 66 -1.32 23.81 2.58
N THR A 67 -2.60 23.55 2.84
CA THR A 67 -3.04 22.68 3.93
C THR A 67 -3.50 21.33 3.40
N ILE A 68 -3.23 20.28 4.17
CA ILE A 68 -3.80 18.95 3.98
C ILE A 68 -4.47 18.58 5.29
N ASP A 69 -5.76 18.27 5.25
CA ASP A 69 -6.54 17.87 6.43
C ASP A 69 -6.20 16.44 6.84
N LEU A 70 -6.25 16.15 8.15
CA LEU A 70 -5.95 14.84 8.71
C LEU A 70 -7.10 14.30 9.52
N PHE A 71 -7.61 13.13 9.13
CA PHE A 71 -8.56 12.32 9.87
C PHE A 71 -7.86 11.06 10.39
N VAL A 72 -7.91 10.82 11.70
CA VAL A 72 -7.27 9.66 12.33
C VAL A 72 -8.32 8.63 12.70
N GLY A 73 -8.26 7.45 12.07
CA GLY A 73 -9.18 6.35 12.32
C GLY A 73 -9.05 5.22 11.31
N ASP A 74 -9.85 4.18 11.48
CA ASP A 74 -9.75 2.93 10.74
C ASP A 74 -10.86 2.82 9.68
N VAL A 75 -10.50 2.45 8.45
CA VAL A 75 -11.46 2.26 7.34
C VAL A 75 -12.38 1.05 7.55
N THR A 76 -12.04 0.14 8.46
CA THR A 76 -12.91 -0.98 8.85
C THR A 76 -14.04 -0.54 9.77
N GLU A 77 -13.96 0.67 10.35
CA GLU A 77 -15.01 1.28 11.17
C GLU A 77 -15.92 2.13 10.27
N TYR A 78 -17.12 1.64 9.97
CA TYR A 78 -18.03 2.27 9.02
C TYR A 78 -18.42 3.69 9.42
N ASP A 79 -18.72 3.93 10.70
CA ASP A 79 -19.15 5.24 11.20
C ASP A 79 -18.06 6.31 11.02
N PHE A 80 -16.77 5.93 11.23
CA PHE A 80 -15.64 6.81 10.98
C PHE A 80 -15.55 7.16 9.50
N LEU A 81 -15.53 6.15 8.62
CA LEU A 81 -15.33 6.36 7.19
C LEU A 81 -16.51 7.10 6.54
N SER A 82 -17.74 6.76 6.92
CA SER A 82 -18.95 7.41 6.42
C SER A 82 -19.03 8.89 6.84
N SER A 83 -18.62 9.23 8.07
CA SER A 83 -18.57 10.63 8.52
C SER A 83 -17.61 11.46 7.68
N ILE A 84 -16.41 10.94 7.36
CA ILE A 84 -15.43 11.66 6.53
C ILE A 84 -15.97 11.87 5.12
N VAL A 85 -16.53 10.83 4.50
CA VAL A 85 -17.09 10.93 3.14
C VAL A 85 -18.21 11.95 3.09
N LYS A 86 -19.06 12.00 4.13
CA LYS A 86 -20.15 12.97 4.26
C LYS A 86 -19.66 14.39 4.47
N ASP A 87 -18.69 14.59 5.39
CA ASP A 87 -18.29 15.93 5.84
C ASP A 87 -17.27 16.60 4.89
N PHE A 88 -16.38 15.79 4.29
CA PHE A 88 -15.37 16.30 3.34
C PHE A 88 -15.90 16.41 1.91
N GLU A 89 -16.97 15.70 1.56
CA GLU A 89 -17.60 15.68 0.23
C GLU A 89 -16.59 15.46 -0.91
N PRO A 90 -15.84 14.32 -0.92
CA PRO A 90 -14.80 14.09 -1.91
C PRO A 90 -15.38 13.91 -3.32
N GLU A 91 -14.78 14.58 -4.33
CA GLU A 91 -15.01 14.33 -5.75
C GLU A 91 -14.23 13.11 -6.24
N ALA A 92 -13.10 12.81 -5.57
CA ALA A 92 -12.31 11.60 -5.79
C ALA A 92 -11.80 11.04 -4.46
N VAL A 93 -11.80 9.70 -4.35
CA VAL A 93 -11.16 8.98 -3.25
C VAL A 93 -10.04 8.12 -3.81
N VAL A 94 -8.82 8.28 -3.26
CA VAL A 94 -7.66 7.44 -3.57
C VAL A 94 -7.45 6.45 -2.43
N HIS A 95 -7.65 5.17 -2.71
CA HIS A 95 -7.66 4.13 -1.67
C HIS A 95 -6.35 3.36 -1.60
N PHE A 96 -5.47 3.77 -0.66
CA PHE A 96 -4.22 3.09 -0.28
C PHE A 96 -4.27 2.45 1.12
N ALA A 97 -5.36 2.62 1.87
CA ALA A 97 -5.49 2.15 3.26
C ALA A 97 -5.67 0.63 3.34
N GLU A 98 -4.67 -0.10 2.85
CA GLU A 98 -4.69 -1.55 2.79
C GLU A 98 -3.36 -2.15 3.27
N GLN A 99 -3.43 -3.35 3.82
CA GLN A 99 -2.25 -4.17 4.04
C GLN A 99 -1.72 -4.61 2.67
N ARG A 100 -0.50 -4.19 2.31
CA ARG A 100 0.05 -4.25 0.94
C ARG A 100 1.13 -5.31 0.72
N ALA A 101 1.50 -6.06 1.75
CA ALA A 101 2.64 -6.95 1.67
C ALA A 101 2.23 -8.42 1.58
N ALA A 102 2.61 -9.07 0.48
CA ALA A 102 2.37 -10.49 0.30
C ALA A 102 3.03 -11.33 1.39
N PRO A 103 4.32 -11.13 1.76
CA PRO A 103 4.94 -11.87 2.85
C PRO A 103 4.22 -11.70 4.19
N TYR A 104 3.78 -10.50 4.56
CA TYR A 104 3.02 -10.27 5.79
C TYR A 104 1.76 -11.14 5.86
N SER A 105 1.01 -11.23 4.76
CA SER A 105 -0.21 -12.03 4.70
C SER A 105 0.02 -13.55 4.79
N MET A 106 1.27 -13.98 4.64
CA MET A 106 1.68 -15.39 4.63
C MET A 106 2.41 -15.82 5.91
N ILE A 107 2.59 -14.93 6.89
CA ILE A 107 3.26 -15.26 8.17
C ILE A 107 2.50 -16.36 8.91
N ASP A 108 1.21 -16.13 9.16
CA ASP A 108 0.34 -17.08 9.86
C ASP A 108 -1.15 -16.76 9.62
N ARG A 109 -2.05 -17.54 10.28
CA ARG A 109 -3.49 -17.33 10.20
C ARG A 109 -3.91 -15.94 10.68
N LYS A 110 -3.31 -15.39 11.74
CA LYS A 110 -3.65 -14.06 12.29
C LYS A 110 -3.44 -12.98 11.22
N HIS A 111 -2.27 -12.99 10.57
CA HIS A 111 -1.89 -12.02 9.55
C HIS A 111 -2.72 -12.18 8.26
N ALA A 112 -3.02 -13.43 7.86
CA ALA A 112 -3.90 -13.71 6.73
C ALA A 112 -5.31 -13.18 6.97
N VAL A 113 -5.91 -13.48 8.14
CA VAL A 113 -7.25 -13.01 8.51
C VAL A 113 -7.28 -11.48 8.63
N PHE A 114 -6.28 -10.89 9.29
CA PHE A 114 -6.15 -9.44 9.38
C PHE A 114 -6.13 -8.79 7.98
N THR A 115 -5.32 -9.32 7.06
CA THR A 115 -5.24 -8.82 5.69
C THR A 115 -6.59 -8.84 4.98
N GLN A 116 -7.36 -9.95 5.11
CA GLN A 116 -8.69 -10.06 4.50
C GLN A 116 -9.68 -9.07 5.14
N VAL A 117 -9.70 -8.96 6.47
CA VAL A 117 -10.61 -8.04 7.17
C VAL A 117 -10.26 -6.60 6.83
N ASN A 118 -9.00 -6.20 6.98
CA ASN A 118 -8.58 -4.82 6.71
C ASN A 118 -8.90 -4.38 5.28
N ASN A 119 -8.51 -5.18 4.29
CA ASN A 119 -8.64 -4.81 2.89
C ASN A 119 -10.10 -4.93 2.43
N VAL A 120 -10.71 -6.11 2.55
CA VAL A 120 -12.03 -6.37 1.97
C VAL A 120 -13.15 -5.64 2.72
N VAL A 121 -13.13 -5.64 4.06
CA VAL A 121 -14.15 -4.91 4.85
C VAL A 121 -13.98 -3.41 4.69
N GLY A 122 -12.74 -2.90 4.72
CA GLY A 122 -12.45 -1.48 4.49
C GLY A 122 -12.95 -1.00 3.12
N THR A 123 -12.69 -1.77 2.05
CA THR A 123 -13.20 -1.48 0.70
C THR A 123 -14.74 -1.52 0.65
N LEU A 124 -15.38 -2.51 1.27
CA LEU A 124 -16.85 -2.59 1.32
C LEU A 124 -17.46 -1.39 2.06
N ASN A 125 -16.92 -1.01 3.22
CA ASN A 125 -17.36 0.17 3.95
C ASN A 125 -17.26 1.43 3.08
N LEU A 126 -16.16 1.61 2.35
CA LEU A 126 -15.99 2.73 1.44
C LEU A 126 -17.06 2.75 0.33
N LEU A 127 -17.33 1.60 -0.30
CA LEU A 127 -18.32 1.50 -1.36
C LEU A 127 -19.73 1.84 -0.86
N PHE A 128 -20.10 1.41 0.36
CA PHE A 128 -21.39 1.79 0.98
C PHE A 128 -21.43 3.28 1.34
N ALA A 129 -20.36 3.85 1.91
CA ALA A 129 -20.28 5.25 2.23
C ALA A 129 -20.38 6.14 0.98
N LEU A 130 -19.69 5.77 -0.12
CA LEU A 130 -19.80 6.48 -1.41
C LEU A 130 -21.21 6.39 -1.97
N ARG A 131 -21.83 5.21 -1.96
CA ARG A 131 -23.21 5.04 -2.42
C ARG A 131 -24.19 5.94 -1.67
N GLU A 132 -24.02 6.07 -0.35
CA GLU A 132 -24.95 6.78 0.52
C GLU A 132 -24.77 8.30 0.47
N PHE A 133 -23.52 8.78 0.49
CA PHE A 133 -23.22 10.20 0.68
C PHE A 133 -22.62 10.88 -0.55
N GLN A 134 -21.84 10.16 -1.38
CA GLN A 134 -21.15 10.74 -2.55
C GLN A 134 -21.20 9.79 -3.77
N PRO A 135 -22.40 9.50 -4.33
CA PRO A 135 -22.55 8.51 -5.40
C PRO A 135 -21.88 8.92 -6.72
N ASP A 136 -21.53 10.19 -6.89
CA ASP A 136 -20.81 10.71 -8.06
C ASP A 136 -19.29 10.78 -7.85
N CYS A 137 -18.79 10.45 -6.66
CA CYS A 137 -17.37 10.40 -6.37
C CYS A 137 -16.68 9.32 -7.21
N HIS A 138 -15.48 9.65 -7.72
CA HIS A 138 -14.66 8.70 -8.45
C HIS A 138 -13.72 7.94 -7.50
N LEU A 139 -13.87 6.64 -7.40
CA LEU A 139 -12.97 5.79 -6.62
C LEU A 139 -11.73 5.41 -7.46
N ILE A 140 -10.55 5.79 -7.01
CA ILE A 140 -9.26 5.34 -7.53
C ILE A 140 -8.71 4.30 -6.54
N LYS A 141 -8.85 3.01 -6.87
CA LYS A 141 -8.30 1.92 -6.06
C LYS A 141 -6.88 1.62 -6.49
N LEU A 142 -5.99 1.38 -5.54
CA LEU A 142 -4.69 0.82 -5.85
C LEU A 142 -4.78 -0.71 -5.84
N GLY A 143 -4.90 -1.30 -7.05
CA GLY A 143 -4.78 -2.72 -7.31
C GLY A 143 -3.33 -3.19 -7.34
N THR A 144 -3.09 -4.37 -7.85
CA THR A 144 -1.74 -4.92 -8.01
C THR A 144 -1.66 -5.85 -9.22
N MET A 145 -0.54 -5.82 -9.96
CA MET A 145 -0.26 -6.80 -11.01
C MET A 145 -0.22 -8.24 -10.47
N GLY A 146 0.03 -8.41 -9.16
CA GLY A 146 0.01 -9.71 -8.50
C GLY A 146 -1.36 -10.39 -8.45
N GLU A 147 -2.44 -9.69 -8.77
CA GLU A 147 -3.78 -10.27 -8.93
C GLU A 147 -3.83 -11.25 -10.12
N TYR A 148 -3.09 -10.96 -11.19
CA TYR A 148 -3.04 -11.82 -12.37
C TYR A 148 -2.23 -13.09 -12.15
N GLY A 149 -1.31 -13.09 -11.19
CA GLY A 149 -0.37 -14.19 -10.99
C GLY A 149 0.62 -14.32 -12.15
N THR A 150 0.85 -15.54 -12.60
CA THR A 150 1.77 -15.87 -13.70
C THR A 150 1.09 -16.72 -14.78
N PRO A 151 0.10 -16.16 -15.51
CA PRO A 151 -0.56 -16.88 -16.60
C PRO A 151 0.41 -17.12 -17.76
N ASN A 152 0.16 -18.17 -18.53
CA ASN A 152 0.95 -18.47 -19.75
C ASN A 152 0.30 -17.90 -21.02
N ILE A 153 -0.33 -16.75 -20.90
CA ILE A 153 -0.95 -15.94 -21.97
C ILE A 153 -0.71 -14.46 -21.69
N ASP A 154 -0.90 -13.62 -22.71
CA ASP A 154 -0.82 -12.17 -22.56
C ASP A 154 -1.77 -11.65 -21.46
N ILE A 155 -1.31 -10.70 -20.68
CA ILE A 155 -2.11 -10.07 -19.63
C ILE A 155 -2.75 -8.79 -20.20
N GLU A 156 -4.05 -8.81 -20.40
CA GLU A 156 -4.82 -7.64 -20.80
C GLU A 156 -5.09 -6.67 -19.62
N GLU A 157 -5.48 -5.43 -19.94
CA GLU A 157 -5.82 -4.42 -18.93
C GLU A 157 -7.23 -4.62 -18.38
N GLY A 158 -7.35 -5.56 -17.43
CA GLY A 158 -8.53 -5.80 -16.62
C GLY A 158 -9.61 -6.69 -17.24
N TYR A 159 -9.73 -6.71 -18.58
CA TYR A 159 -10.77 -7.46 -19.28
C TYR A 159 -10.18 -8.21 -20.45
N ILE A 160 -10.77 -9.36 -20.77
CA ILE A 160 -10.38 -10.19 -21.93
C ILE A 160 -11.63 -10.58 -22.71
N THR A 161 -11.54 -10.51 -24.05
CA THR A 161 -12.57 -11.05 -24.94
C THR A 161 -12.26 -12.50 -25.22
N ILE A 162 -13.20 -13.38 -24.90
CA ILE A 162 -13.08 -14.84 -25.11
C ILE A 162 -14.16 -15.33 -26.06
N GLU A 163 -13.81 -16.36 -26.83
CA GLU A 163 -14.77 -17.15 -27.58
C GLU A 163 -14.84 -18.56 -27.00
N HIS A 164 -16.04 -19.04 -26.73
CA HIS A 164 -16.28 -20.40 -26.24
C HIS A 164 -17.55 -20.98 -26.87
N ASN A 165 -17.44 -22.14 -27.51
CA ASN A 165 -18.55 -22.82 -28.19
C ASN A 165 -19.30 -21.90 -29.19
N GLY A 166 -18.56 -21.09 -29.96
CA GLY A 166 -19.11 -20.17 -30.97
C GLY A 166 -19.82 -18.94 -30.40
N ARG A 167 -19.64 -18.63 -29.12
CA ARG A 167 -20.16 -17.42 -28.46
C ARG A 167 -19.00 -16.58 -27.94
N THR A 168 -19.08 -15.28 -28.16
CA THR A 168 -18.05 -14.32 -27.76
C THR A 168 -18.58 -13.45 -26.61
N ASP A 169 -17.75 -13.20 -25.59
CA ASP A 169 -18.04 -12.29 -24.49
C ASP A 169 -16.76 -11.59 -23.99
N THR A 170 -16.91 -10.42 -23.41
CA THR A 170 -15.84 -9.69 -22.73
C THR A 170 -16.06 -9.80 -21.22
N VAL A 171 -15.13 -10.46 -20.55
CA VAL A 171 -15.21 -10.77 -19.12
C VAL A 171 -14.01 -10.23 -18.37
N PRO A 172 -14.08 -10.07 -17.04
CA PRO A 172 -12.89 -9.76 -16.26
C PRO A 172 -11.77 -10.76 -16.54
N TYR A 173 -10.54 -10.24 -16.71
CA TYR A 173 -9.38 -11.10 -16.97
C TYR A 173 -9.23 -12.13 -15.83
N PRO A 174 -8.97 -13.41 -16.12
CA PRO A 174 -8.81 -14.46 -15.12
C PRO A 174 -7.66 -14.14 -14.16
N LYS A 175 -7.92 -14.20 -12.87
CA LYS A 175 -6.96 -13.85 -11.82
C LYS A 175 -6.47 -15.10 -11.09
N GLN A 176 -5.15 -15.18 -10.84
CA GLN A 176 -4.47 -16.29 -10.18
C GLN A 176 -3.58 -15.79 -9.03
N PRO A 177 -4.18 -15.25 -7.96
CA PRO A 177 -3.44 -14.62 -6.87
C PRO A 177 -2.50 -15.59 -6.16
N GLY A 178 -1.25 -15.16 -5.91
CA GLY A 178 -0.20 -15.99 -5.31
C GLY A 178 -0.06 -15.84 -3.78
N SER A 179 -0.91 -15.06 -3.09
CA SER A 179 -0.90 -14.88 -1.63
C SER A 179 -2.27 -14.42 -1.12
N PHE A 180 -2.49 -14.45 0.20
CA PHE A 180 -3.73 -13.90 0.79
C PHE A 180 -3.87 -12.40 0.56
N TYR A 181 -2.76 -11.64 0.50
CA TYR A 181 -2.79 -10.25 0.08
C TYR A 181 -3.31 -10.10 -1.35
N HIS A 182 -2.71 -10.80 -2.33
CA HIS A 182 -3.17 -10.73 -3.71
C HIS A 182 -4.63 -11.18 -3.85
N LEU A 183 -5.05 -12.18 -3.06
CA LEU A 183 -6.44 -12.64 -3.05
C LEU A 183 -7.39 -11.57 -2.50
N SER A 184 -7.03 -10.83 -1.44
CA SER A 184 -7.84 -9.71 -0.94
C SER A 184 -8.04 -8.64 -2.01
N LYS A 185 -6.99 -8.32 -2.78
CA LYS A 185 -7.06 -7.37 -3.90
C LYS A 185 -8.00 -7.84 -5.01
N VAL A 186 -8.02 -9.14 -5.32
CA VAL A 186 -8.99 -9.74 -6.25
C VAL A 186 -10.42 -9.57 -5.74
N HIS A 187 -10.66 -9.80 -4.44
CA HIS A 187 -11.97 -9.58 -3.83
C HIS A 187 -12.41 -8.12 -3.95
N ASP A 188 -11.51 -7.17 -3.70
CA ASP A 188 -11.79 -5.74 -3.80
C ASP A 188 -12.14 -5.34 -5.23
N SER A 189 -11.35 -5.78 -6.23
CA SER A 189 -11.65 -5.52 -7.64
C SER A 189 -13.04 -6.02 -8.02
N HIS A 190 -13.44 -7.22 -7.57
CA HIS A 190 -14.76 -7.79 -7.88
C HIS A 190 -15.88 -7.04 -7.15
N ASN A 191 -15.69 -6.65 -5.88
CA ASN A 191 -16.65 -5.84 -5.13
C ASN A 191 -16.88 -4.48 -5.83
N ILE A 192 -15.81 -3.83 -6.28
CA ILE A 192 -15.88 -2.55 -6.99
C ILE A 192 -16.58 -2.73 -8.35
N MET A 193 -16.19 -3.72 -9.17
CA MET A 193 -16.84 -4.01 -10.45
C MET A 193 -18.35 -4.27 -10.26
N PHE A 194 -18.72 -5.06 -9.24
CA PHE A 194 -20.10 -5.36 -8.93
C PHE A 194 -20.88 -4.11 -8.53
N THR A 195 -20.34 -3.28 -7.64
CA THR A 195 -21.03 -2.08 -7.16
C THR A 195 -21.11 -0.98 -8.21
N CYS A 196 -20.12 -0.83 -9.08
CA CYS A 196 -20.24 0.02 -10.26
C CYS A 196 -21.44 -0.42 -11.12
N LYS A 197 -21.53 -1.70 -11.43
CA LYS A 197 -22.61 -2.25 -12.26
C LYS A 197 -24.00 -2.08 -11.64
N ILE A 198 -24.17 -2.33 -10.34
CA ILE A 198 -25.51 -2.35 -9.71
C ILE A 198 -25.94 -1.02 -9.10
N TRP A 199 -25.00 -0.18 -8.66
CA TRP A 199 -25.30 1.10 -8.00
C TRP A 199 -24.94 2.32 -8.85
N GLY A 200 -24.30 2.12 -10.00
CA GLY A 200 -23.86 3.20 -10.85
C GLY A 200 -22.68 3.98 -10.28
N LEU A 201 -21.92 3.42 -9.33
CA LEU A 201 -20.65 3.99 -8.89
C LEU A 201 -19.66 4.02 -10.06
N ARG A 202 -18.59 4.77 -9.92
CA ARG A 202 -17.52 4.85 -10.93
C ARG A 202 -16.16 4.61 -10.28
N ALA A 203 -15.32 3.81 -10.92
CA ALA A 203 -14.00 3.49 -10.39
C ALA A 203 -12.92 3.33 -11.46
N THR A 204 -11.68 3.60 -11.06
CA THR A 204 -10.47 3.19 -11.78
C THR A 204 -9.62 2.33 -10.87
N ASP A 205 -9.40 1.08 -11.27
CA ASP A 205 -8.50 0.14 -10.58
C ASP A 205 -7.11 0.22 -11.23
N LEU A 206 -6.13 0.70 -10.48
CA LEU A 206 -4.74 0.82 -10.91
C LEU A 206 -3.98 -0.45 -10.48
N ASN A 207 -3.90 -1.46 -11.35
CA ASN A 207 -3.13 -2.68 -11.08
C ASN A 207 -1.63 -2.35 -11.11
N GLN A 208 -1.11 -1.99 -9.94
CA GLN A 208 0.23 -1.43 -9.78
C GLN A 208 1.31 -2.52 -9.84
N GLY A 209 2.38 -2.24 -10.60
CA GLY A 209 3.66 -2.95 -10.54
C GLY A 209 4.44 -2.59 -9.26
N VAL A 210 5.71 -2.96 -9.24
CA VAL A 210 6.62 -2.65 -8.13
C VAL A 210 7.05 -1.19 -8.23
N VAL A 211 6.73 -0.39 -7.21
CA VAL A 211 7.13 1.02 -7.15
C VAL A 211 8.54 1.15 -6.56
N TYR A 212 9.35 1.99 -7.18
CA TYR A 212 10.67 2.37 -6.69
C TYR A 212 10.82 3.89 -6.58
N GLY A 213 11.88 4.35 -5.93
CA GLY A 213 12.14 5.77 -5.72
C GLY A 213 11.54 6.30 -4.42
N THR A 214 12.14 7.37 -3.90
CA THR A 214 11.66 8.04 -2.67
C THR A 214 11.44 9.52 -2.89
N MET A 215 11.90 10.05 -4.03
CA MET A 215 11.97 11.48 -4.30
C MET A 215 10.91 11.90 -5.31
N THR A 216 10.11 12.88 -4.93
CA THR A 216 9.32 13.74 -5.81
C THR A 216 9.74 15.18 -5.58
N ASP A 217 9.34 16.10 -6.43
CA ASP A 217 9.67 17.52 -6.27
C ASP A 217 9.21 18.07 -4.90
N GLU A 218 8.05 17.58 -4.42
CA GLU A 218 7.48 17.97 -3.13
C GLU A 218 8.30 17.44 -1.94
N VAL A 219 8.71 16.17 -2.02
CA VAL A 219 9.53 15.52 -0.97
C VAL A 219 10.91 16.17 -0.89
N ALA A 220 11.46 16.65 -2.01
CA ALA A 220 12.75 17.31 -2.08
C ALA A 220 12.82 18.67 -1.36
N LEU A 221 11.67 19.29 -1.04
CA LEU A 221 11.60 20.57 -0.36
C LEU A 221 12.17 20.54 1.07
N SER A 222 12.11 19.39 1.75
CA SER A 222 12.65 19.26 3.11
C SER A 222 12.89 17.80 3.50
N GLU A 223 13.97 17.54 4.25
CA GLU A 223 14.19 16.22 4.87
C GLU A 223 13.06 15.78 5.82
N ALA A 224 12.29 16.72 6.36
CA ALA A 224 11.13 16.41 7.18
C ALA A 224 9.97 15.78 6.36
N LEU A 225 9.95 15.93 5.04
CA LEU A 225 8.95 15.39 4.13
C LEU A 225 9.38 14.06 3.50
N ILE A 226 10.59 13.55 3.85
CA ILE A 226 11.16 12.35 3.23
C ILE A 226 10.16 11.19 3.22
N ASN A 227 10.19 10.41 2.12
CA ASN A 227 9.34 9.23 1.98
C ASN A 227 10.02 7.97 2.52
N ARG A 228 9.22 6.92 2.75
CA ARG A 228 9.70 5.61 3.23
C ARG A 228 10.64 4.96 2.21
N PHE A 229 11.65 4.27 2.72
CA PHE A 229 12.53 3.40 1.95
C PHE A 229 12.60 2.04 2.68
N ASP A 230 11.63 1.18 2.41
CA ASP A 230 11.54 -0.13 3.03
C ASP A 230 12.46 -1.12 2.28
N TYR A 231 13.27 -1.90 3.02
CA TYR A 231 14.27 -2.82 2.48
C TYR A 231 14.24 -4.22 3.12
N ASP A 232 13.45 -4.35 4.18
CA ASP A 232 13.27 -5.63 4.89
C ASP A 232 12.58 -6.69 4.01
N GLU A 233 12.55 -7.94 4.47
CA GLU A 233 11.99 -9.06 3.70
C GLU A 233 10.48 -8.99 3.48
N VAL A 234 9.75 -8.30 4.39
CA VAL A 234 8.29 -8.26 4.39
C VAL A 234 7.77 -7.09 3.55
N PHE A 235 8.29 -5.90 3.79
CA PHE A 235 7.78 -4.67 3.17
C PHE A 235 8.72 -4.10 2.11
N GLY A 236 9.97 -4.52 2.08
CA GLY A 236 10.96 -4.06 1.12
C GLY A 236 10.71 -4.61 -0.29
N THR A 237 11.10 -3.80 -1.29
CA THR A 237 11.14 -4.25 -2.67
C THR A 237 12.49 -4.86 -3.01
N VAL A 238 12.55 -5.69 -4.04
CA VAL A 238 13.80 -6.32 -4.48
C VAL A 238 14.87 -5.27 -4.83
N LEU A 239 14.49 -4.19 -5.50
CA LEU A 239 15.43 -3.13 -5.91
C LEU A 239 15.99 -2.39 -4.69
N ASN A 240 15.12 -2.00 -3.74
CA ASN A 240 15.55 -1.35 -2.50
C ASN A 240 16.48 -2.23 -1.69
N ARG A 241 16.14 -3.53 -1.55
CA ARG A 241 16.99 -4.50 -0.86
C ARG A 241 18.37 -4.62 -1.52
N PHE A 242 18.44 -4.70 -2.85
CA PHE A 242 19.70 -4.77 -3.58
C PHE A 242 20.55 -3.51 -3.37
N CYS A 243 19.95 -2.31 -3.41
CA CYS A 243 20.66 -1.06 -3.15
C CYS A 243 21.25 -1.05 -1.73
N VAL A 244 20.48 -1.50 -0.74
CA VAL A 244 20.94 -1.56 0.66
C VAL A 244 22.04 -2.61 0.82
N GLN A 245 21.89 -3.80 0.24
CA GLN A 245 22.90 -4.86 0.28
C GLN A 245 24.22 -4.38 -0.34
N ALA A 246 24.18 -3.73 -1.50
CA ALA A 246 25.36 -3.16 -2.14
C ALA A 246 26.03 -2.09 -1.26
N ALA A 247 25.25 -1.21 -0.62
CA ALA A 247 25.76 -0.13 0.22
C ALA A 247 26.57 -0.60 1.43
N ILE A 248 26.22 -1.78 2.00
CA ILE A 248 26.93 -2.36 3.16
C ILE A 248 27.91 -3.48 2.77
N GLY A 249 28.13 -3.74 1.48
CA GLY A 249 29.01 -4.82 1.00
C GLY A 249 28.45 -6.23 1.22
N TYR A 250 27.13 -6.37 1.44
CA TYR A 250 26.43 -7.65 1.52
C TYR A 250 26.14 -8.15 0.10
N PRO A 251 26.21 -9.47 -0.18
CA PRO A 251 25.87 -9.97 -1.50
C PRO A 251 24.40 -9.69 -1.86
N LEU A 252 24.14 -9.36 -3.13
CA LEU A 252 22.76 -9.26 -3.65
C LEU A 252 22.11 -10.63 -3.61
N THR A 253 21.07 -10.80 -2.79
CA THR A 253 20.39 -12.10 -2.61
C THR A 253 19.29 -12.29 -3.64
N VAL A 254 19.57 -13.12 -4.66
CA VAL A 254 18.64 -13.51 -5.71
C VAL A 254 17.94 -14.80 -5.34
N TYR A 255 16.61 -14.82 -5.31
CA TYR A 255 15.84 -16.01 -5.01
C TYR A 255 15.67 -16.88 -6.26
N GLY A 256 16.00 -18.19 -6.17
CA GLY A 256 16.02 -19.11 -7.28
C GLY A 256 17.03 -18.67 -8.36
N LYS A 257 16.66 -18.81 -9.63
CA LYS A 257 17.48 -18.38 -10.78
C LYS A 257 17.39 -16.88 -11.08
N GLY A 258 16.40 -16.19 -10.51
CA GLY A 258 16.17 -14.75 -10.72
C GLY A 258 15.49 -14.39 -12.04
N GLY A 259 14.87 -15.36 -12.73
CA GLY A 259 14.11 -15.13 -13.97
C GLY A 259 12.70 -14.55 -13.75
N GLN A 260 12.26 -14.42 -12.51
CA GLN A 260 10.95 -13.87 -12.20
C GLN A 260 10.86 -12.41 -12.69
N THR A 261 9.95 -12.15 -13.64
CA THR A 261 9.76 -10.84 -14.25
C THR A 261 8.58 -10.10 -13.62
N ARG A 262 8.70 -8.79 -13.42
CA ARG A 262 7.66 -7.91 -12.89
C ARG A 262 7.63 -6.59 -13.64
N GLY A 263 6.48 -5.90 -13.58
CA GLY A 263 6.37 -4.50 -13.95
C GLY A 263 6.90 -3.60 -12.85
N PHE A 264 7.58 -2.53 -13.24
CA PHE A 264 8.16 -1.52 -12.34
C PHE A 264 7.74 -0.12 -12.77
N LEU A 265 7.68 0.81 -11.80
CA LEU A 265 7.47 2.23 -12.08
C LEU A 265 8.06 3.11 -10.97
N ASP A 266 8.43 4.32 -11.35
CA ASP A 266 8.90 5.35 -10.41
C ASP A 266 7.74 5.91 -9.56
N ILE A 267 8.03 6.36 -8.34
CA ILE A 267 7.04 6.99 -7.45
C ILE A 267 6.42 8.25 -8.08
N ARG A 268 7.16 9.00 -8.90
CA ARG A 268 6.65 10.17 -9.64
C ARG A 268 5.58 9.77 -10.66
N ASP A 269 5.77 8.62 -11.32
CA ASP A 269 4.77 8.07 -12.24
C ASP A 269 3.54 7.57 -11.50
N THR A 270 3.74 6.97 -10.30
CA THR A 270 2.62 6.55 -9.44
C THR A 270 1.70 7.73 -9.13
N VAL A 271 2.24 8.85 -8.62
CA VAL A 271 1.43 10.01 -8.25
C VAL A 271 0.79 10.66 -9.48
N ARG A 272 1.50 10.67 -10.62
CA ARG A 272 0.96 11.18 -11.89
C ARG A 272 -0.19 10.31 -12.42
N CYS A 273 -0.10 8.99 -12.34
CA CYS A 273 -1.18 8.09 -12.71
C CYS A 273 -2.45 8.34 -11.90
N VAL A 274 -2.31 8.58 -10.59
CA VAL A 274 -3.44 8.93 -9.72
C VAL A 274 -4.08 10.25 -10.17
N GLU A 275 -3.27 11.29 -10.43
CA GLU A 275 -3.79 12.57 -10.93
C GLU A 275 -4.52 12.39 -12.27
N LEU A 276 -3.94 11.64 -13.21
CA LEU A 276 -4.58 11.34 -14.50
C LEU A 276 -5.92 10.64 -14.32
N ALA A 277 -6.02 9.69 -13.37
CA ALA A 277 -7.28 9.04 -13.04
C ALA A 277 -8.28 10.01 -12.42
N CYS A 278 -7.86 10.91 -11.52
CA CYS A 278 -8.71 11.96 -10.93
C CYS A 278 -9.28 12.90 -12.00
N LEU A 279 -8.43 13.38 -12.92
CA LEU A 279 -8.80 14.33 -13.96
C LEU A 279 -9.65 13.70 -15.09
N ASN A 280 -9.60 12.39 -15.23
CA ASN A 280 -10.34 11.62 -16.22
C ASN A 280 -11.19 10.54 -15.52
N PRO A 281 -12.27 10.89 -14.82
CA PRO A 281 -13.08 9.92 -14.12
C PRO A 281 -13.72 8.90 -15.09
N ALA A 282 -13.95 7.68 -14.59
CA ALA A 282 -14.73 6.67 -15.31
C ALA A 282 -16.18 7.14 -15.50
N ASP A 283 -16.89 6.59 -16.46
CA ASP A 283 -18.32 6.81 -16.61
C ASP A 283 -19.12 6.18 -15.45
N ARG A 284 -20.33 6.66 -15.21
CA ARG A 284 -21.22 6.06 -14.20
C ARG A 284 -21.50 4.61 -14.57
N GLY A 285 -21.34 3.72 -13.59
CA GLY A 285 -21.48 2.27 -13.77
C GLY A 285 -20.24 1.57 -14.34
N GLU A 286 -19.19 2.34 -14.67
CA GLU A 286 -17.95 1.80 -15.22
C GLU A 286 -16.91 1.55 -14.12
N CYS A 287 -16.26 0.38 -14.18
CA CYS A 287 -15.02 0.08 -13.49
C CYS A 287 -13.91 -0.12 -14.53
N ARG A 288 -13.06 0.91 -14.71
CA ARG A 288 -11.90 0.80 -15.60
C ARG A 288 -10.74 0.12 -14.87
N VAL A 289 -9.94 -0.61 -15.60
CA VAL A 289 -8.70 -1.22 -15.08
C VAL A 289 -7.53 -0.79 -15.93
N PHE A 290 -6.48 -0.30 -15.30
CA PHE A 290 -5.22 0.08 -15.93
C PHE A 290 -4.06 -0.69 -15.29
N ASN A 291 -3.22 -1.32 -16.12
CA ASN A 291 -1.99 -1.92 -15.65
C ASN A 291 -0.94 -0.82 -15.46
N GLN A 292 -0.63 -0.53 -14.20
CA GLN A 292 0.18 0.62 -13.79
C GLN A 292 1.65 0.22 -13.62
N PHE A 293 2.40 0.24 -14.70
CA PHE A 293 3.86 0.11 -14.71
C PHE A 293 4.43 0.70 -16.00
N THR A 294 5.71 0.99 -16.05
CA THR A 294 6.39 1.64 -17.17
C THR A 294 7.49 0.79 -17.78
N GLU A 295 8.04 -0.14 -17.01
CA GLU A 295 9.15 -1.02 -17.42
C GLU A 295 8.96 -2.42 -16.86
N GLN A 296 9.67 -3.38 -17.47
CA GLN A 296 9.66 -4.77 -17.02
C GLN A 296 11.11 -5.25 -16.83
N PHE A 297 11.39 -5.83 -15.66
CA PHE A 297 12.70 -6.38 -15.34
C PHE A 297 12.57 -7.76 -14.72
N SER A 298 13.50 -8.65 -15.03
CA SER A 298 13.75 -9.81 -14.20
C SER A 298 14.54 -9.43 -12.95
N VAL A 299 14.49 -10.27 -11.92
CA VAL A 299 15.30 -10.06 -10.70
C VAL A 299 16.79 -10.00 -11.03
N MET A 300 17.26 -10.83 -12.01
CA MET A 300 18.66 -10.82 -12.47
C MET A 300 19.02 -9.54 -13.23
N ASP A 301 18.11 -8.95 -14.00
CA ASP A 301 18.38 -7.66 -14.66
C ASP A 301 18.62 -6.55 -13.63
N LEU A 302 17.77 -6.49 -12.58
CA LEU A 302 17.96 -5.54 -11.48
C LEU A 302 19.27 -5.78 -10.72
N ALA A 303 19.63 -7.05 -10.47
CA ALA A 303 20.90 -7.37 -9.82
C ALA A 303 22.10 -6.87 -10.62
N ARG A 304 22.11 -7.07 -11.95
CA ARG A 304 23.16 -6.58 -12.84
C ARG A 304 23.22 -5.05 -12.89
N MET A 305 22.06 -4.39 -12.92
CA MET A 305 21.99 -2.93 -12.89
C MET A 305 22.58 -2.37 -11.59
N VAL A 306 22.19 -2.91 -10.44
CA VAL A 306 22.73 -2.50 -9.13
C VAL A 306 24.24 -2.81 -9.02
N GLN A 307 24.68 -3.95 -9.53
CA GLN A 307 26.10 -4.29 -9.58
C GLN A 307 26.90 -3.24 -10.38
N THR A 308 26.43 -2.90 -11.59
CA THR A 308 27.08 -1.89 -12.45
C THR A 308 27.08 -0.51 -11.78
N ALA A 309 25.98 -0.10 -11.16
CA ALA A 309 25.90 1.19 -10.45
C ALA A 309 26.82 1.22 -9.21
N GLY A 310 26.86 0.12 -8.46
CA GLY A 310 27.76 -0.03 -7.31
C GLY A 310 29.24 0.05 -7.70
N GLU A 311 29.63 -0.60 -8.78
CA GLU A 311 31.00 -0.56 -9.32
C GLU A 311 31.41 0.88 -9.73
N LYS A 312 30.51 1.65 -10.34
CA LYS A 312 30.75 3.08 -10.66
C LYS A 312 30.96 3.92 -9.38
N LEU A 313 30.35 3.54 -8.27
CA LEU A 313 30.51 4.19 -6.96
C LEU A 313 31.71 3.63 -6.15
N GLY A 314 32.51 2.74 -6.75
CA GLY A 314 33.68 2.14 -6.10
C GLY A 314 33.35 1.02 -5.12
N LEU A 315 32.15 0.45 -5.18
CA LEU A 315 31.73 -0.66 -4.34
C LEU A 315 32.05 -2.00 -5.02
N THR A 316 32.35 -3.02 -4.22
CA THR A 316 32.44 -4.40 -4.71
C THR A 316 31.13 -5.11 -4.45
N VAL A 317 30.34 -5.34 -5.51
CA VAL A 317 29.00 -5.92 -5.42
C VAL A 317 29.02 -7.37 -5.94
N LYS A 318 28.69 -8.32 -5.05
CA LYS A 318 28.57 -9.76 -5.39
C LYS A 318 27.11 -10.14 -5.49
N VAL A 319 26.82 -11.20 -6.26
CA VAL A 319 25.49 -11.80 -6.35
C VAL A 319 25.53 -13.19 -5.75
N GLU A 320 24.54 -13.54 -4.92
CA GLU A 320 24.37 -14.85 -4.33
C GLU A 320 22.96 -15.37 -4.57
N HIS A 321 22.82 -16.64 -4.93
CA HIS A 321 21.53 -17.28 -5.15
C HIS A 321 21.08 -18.01 -3.90
N LEU A 322 19.85 -17.73 -3.45
CA LEU A 322 19.22 -18.38 -2.30
C LEU A 322 17.99 -19.19 -2.76
N PRO A 323 17.58 -20.23 -2.00
CA PRO A 323 16.31 -20.90 -2.25
C PRO A 323 15.14 -19.90 -2.28
N ASP A 324 14.19 -20.08 -3.23
CA ASP A 324 13.01 -19.23 -3.28
C ASP A 324 12.04 -19.60 -2.15
N PRO A 325 11.72 -18.67 -1.23
CA PRO A 325 10.78 -18.93 -0.12
C PRO A 325 9.32 -19.00 -0.61
N ARG A 326 9.05 -18.58 -1.83
CA ARG A 326 7.71 -18.50 -2.43
C ARG A 326 7.38 -19.74 -3.24
N VAL A 327 6.09 -19.95 -3.50
CA VAL A 327 5.61 -20.96 -4.45
C VAL A 327 5.36 -20.29 -5.78
N GLU A 328 6.43 -20.09 -6.54
CA GLU A 328 6.40 -19.41 -7.82
C GLU A 328 7.25 -20.18 -8.85
N LYS A 329 6.89 -20.08 -10.13
CA LYS A 329 7.76 -20.58 -11.21
C LYS A 329 8.97 -19.68 -11.33
N GLU A 330 10.17 -20.25 -11.38
CA GLU A 330 11.42 -19.48 -11.52
C GLU A 330 11.54 -18.77 -12.88
N GLU A 331 10.91 -19.34 -13.90
CA GLU A 331 10.76 -18.73 -15.22
C GLU A 331 9.30 -18.80 -15.62
N HIS A 332 8.71 -17.68 -16.03
CA HIS A 332 7.33 -17.61 -16.47
C HIS A 332 7.19 -16.60 -17.62
N TYR A 333 6.17 -16.83 -18.43
CA TYR A 333 5.77 -15.88 -19.43
C TYR A 333 5.24 -14.62 -18.76
N TYR A 334 5.69 -13.46 -19.20
CA TYR A 334 5.20 -12.18 -18.71
C TYR A 334 5.15 -11.17 -19.86
N ASN A 335 3.96 -10.99 -20.44
CA ASN A 335 3.68 -9.98 -21.44
C ASN A 335 2.39 -9.26 -21.06
N ALA A 336 2.52 -8.15 -20.34
CA ALA A 336 1.39 -7.40 -19.83
C ALA A 336 1.21 -6.09 -20.60
N LYS A 337 0.00 -5.89 -21.12
CA LYS A 337 -0.40 -4.63 -21.76
C LYS A 337 -0.50 -3.53 -20.70
N HIS A 338 -0.02 -2.33 -21.02
CA HIS A 338 0.00 -1.16 -20.13
C HIS A 338 -0.06 0.15 -20.91
N SER A 339 -0.92 0.21 -21.93
CA SER A 339 -1.00 1.35 -22.83
C SER A 339 -1.92 2.47 -22.36
N LYS A 340 -2.96 2.16 -21.59
CA LYS A 340 -4.04 3.12 -21.28
C LYS A 340 -3.59 4.35 -20.49
N LEU A 341 -2.65 4.21 -19.54
CA LEU A 341 -2.10 5.37 -18.82
C LEU A 341 -1.23 6.24 -19.73
N ILE A 342 -0.50 5.64 -20.67
CA ILE A 342 0.27 6.37 -21.68
C ILE A 342 -0.69 7.15 -22.61
N GLU A 343 -1.78 6.54 -23.03
CA GLU A 343 -2.83 7.17 -23.85
C GLU A 343 -3.50 8.34 -23.12
N LEU A 344 -3.62 8.28 -21.78
CA LEU A 344 -4.07 9.40 -20.95
C LEU A 344 -3.02 10.49 -20.73
N GLY A 345 -1.79 10.32 -21.25
CA GLY A 345 -0.73 11.33 -21.20
C GLY A 345 0.32 11.11 -20.12
N LEU A 346 0.47 9.90 -19.59
CA LEU A 346 1.62 9.56 -18.76
C LEU A 346 2.91 9.64 -19.60
N LYS A 347 3.89 10.37 -19.07
CA LYS A 347 5.26 10.42 -19.60
C LYS A 347 6.17 9.68 -18.63
N PRO A 348 6.59 8.45 -18.93
CA PRO A 348 7.31 7.61 -18.00
C PRO A 348 8.68 8.16 -17.57
N HIS A 349 9.00 7.99 -16.29
CA HIS A 349 10.35 8.08 -15.77
C HIS A 349 10.93 6.66 -15.77
N LEU A 350 11.95 6.43 -16.60
CA LEU A 350 12.57 5.12 -16.70
C LEU A 350 13.71 4.97 -15.70
N LEU A 351 13.97 3.74 -15.25
CA LEU A 351 15.08 3.41 -14.35
C LEU A 351 16.38 3.55 -15.10
N SER A 352 16.88 4.78 -15.14
CA SER A 352 18.17 5.14 -15.73
C SER A 352 19.30 5.01 -14.71
N ASP A 353 20.54 5.09 -15.19
CA ASP A 353 21.73 5.13 -14.34
C ASP A 353 21.62 6.23 -13.26
N SER A 354 21.19 7.45 -13.62
CA SER A 354 21.07 8.56 -12.67
C SER A 354 20.01 8.34 -11.59
N LEU A 355 18.91 7.66 -11.93
CA LEU A 355 17.87 7.33 -10.96
C LEU A 355 18.32 6.21 -10.02
N LEU A 356 18.99 5.19 -10.56
CA LEU A 356 19.58 4.13 -9.77
C LEU A 356 20.69 4.64 -8.85
N ASP A 357 21.52 5.56 -9.34
CA ASP A 357 22.54 6.26 -8.51
C ASP A 357 21.87 7.03 -7.36
N SER A 358 20.72 7.65 -7.59
CA SER A 358 19.94 8.32 -6.54
C SER A 358 19.48 7.35 -5.44
N LEU A 359 18.96 6.16 -5.81
CA LEU A 359 18.58 5.12 -4.86
C LEU A 359 19.78 4.60 -4.07
N MET A 360 20.90 4.35 -4.75
CA MET A 360 22.14 3.93 -4.14
C MET A 360 22.68 4.99 -3.16
N ASN A 361 22.61 6.28 -3.51
CA ASN A 361 23.01 7.37 -2.64
C ASN A 361 22.15 7.48 -1.37
N VAL A 362 20.84 7.22 -1.46
CA VAL A 362 19.98 7.13 -0.27
C VAL A 362 20.43 5.96 0.63
N ALA A 363 20.70 4.80 0.05
CA ALA A 363 21.18 3.64 0.81
C ALA A 363 22.55 3.92 1.48
N LEU A 364 23.46 4.57 0.78
CA LEU A 364 24.78 4.96 1.30
C LEU A 364 24.67 6.04 2.39
N LYS A 365 23.79 7.04 2.23
CA LYS A 365 23.55 8.11 3.22
C LYS A 365 23.15 7.55 4.58
N TYR A 366 22.29 6.53 4.58
CA TYR A 366 21.71 5.95 5.79
C TYR A 366 22.30 4.58 6.15
N ARG A 367 23.44 4.19 5.56
CA ARG A 367 24.03 2.84 5.70
C ARG A 367 24.24 2.38 7.13
N ASP A 368 24.58 3.30 8.04
CA ASP A 368 24.86 3.01 9.43
C ASP A 368 23.60 2.64 10.25
N GLN A 369 22.41 2.85 9.66
CA GLN A 369 21.10 2.49 10.24
C GLN A 369 20.57 1.15 9.70
N ILE A 370 21.29 0.50 8.77
CA ILE A 370 20.84 -0.72 8.12
C ILE A 370 20.97 -1.91 9.09
N ASP A 371 19.86 -2.59 9.33
CA ASP A 371 19.84 -3.88 10.02
C ASP A 371 19.86 -5.03 9.01
N ALA A 372 21.02 -5.65 8.86
CA ALA A 372 21.20 -6.75 7.91
C ALA A 372 20.40 -8.03 8.28
N SER A 373 19.99 -8.19 9.54
CA SER A 373 19.23 -9.36 10.00
C SER A 373 17.82 -9.42 9.41
N ASN A 374 17.27 -8.26 9.01
CA ASN A 374 15.91 -8.13 8.48
C ASN A 374 15.80 -8.30 6.95
N MET A 375 16.92 -8.48 6.24
CA MET A 375 16.93 -8.55 4.77
C MET A 375 16.67 -9.93 4.20
N LEU A 376 16.87 -11.00 5.00
CA LEU A 376 16.74 -12.38 4.55
C LEU A 376 15.34 -12.93 4.85
N PRO A 377 14.79 -13.82 3.99
CA PRO A 377 13.44 -14.33 4.16
C PRO A 377 13.33 -15.20 5.41
N GLN A 378 12.37 -14.86 6.27
CA GLN A 378 12.01 -15.62 7.46
C GLN A 378 10.66 -16.35 7.28
N VAL A 379 9.86 -15.92 6.29
CA VAL A 379 8.54 -16.51 5.99
C VAL A 379 8.67 -17.54 4.88
N ASN A 380 8.44 -18.81 5.20
CA ASN A 380 8.36 -19.90 4.22
C ASN A 380 6.88 -20.18 3.89
N TRP A 381 6.50 -20.00 2.62
CA TRP A 381 5.11 -20.13 2.18
C TRP A 381 4.62 -21.57 2.04
N ARG A 382 5.52 -22.56 2.06
CA ARG A 382 5.20 -24.00 1.92
C ARG A 382 5.04 -24.71 3.25
N GLU A 383 5.67 -24.20 4.28
CA GLU A 383 5.69 -24.81 5.61
C GLU A 383 5.02 -23.88 6.61
N PRO A 384 4.12 -24.38 7.47
CA PRO A 384 3.59 -23.56 8.55
C PRO A 384 4.76 -23.08 9.41
N THR A 385 4.81 -21.79 9.67
CA THR A 385 5.82 -21.21 10.57
C THR A 385 5.62 -21.83 11.95
N ASN A 386 6.47 -22.80 12.31
CA ASN A 386 6.52 -23.29 13.68
C ASN A 386 6.87 -22.10 14.56
N GLN A 387 6.06 -21.82 15.59
CA GLN A 387 6.22 -20.72 16.57
C GLN A 387 7.54 -20.73 17.36
N ARG A 388 8.60 -21.33 16.85
CA ARG A 388 9.94 -21.45 17.47
C ARG A 388 10.94 -20.40 16.97
N GLY A 389 10.52 -19.26 16.48
CA GLY A 389 11.43 -18.23 15.93
C GLY A 389 11.32 -16.84 16.54
N MET A 390 10.29 -16.51 17.30
CA MET A 390 10.32 -15.30 18.10
C MET A 390 11.09 -15.55 19.40
N GLN A 391 12.42 -15.51 19.35
CA GLN A 391 13.23 -15.30 20.53
C GLN A 391 12.96 -13.89 21.01
N THR A 392 12.04 -13.77 21.98
CA THR A 392 12.06 -12.63 22.89
C THR A 392 13.44 -12.64 23.55
N SER A 393 14.30 -11.71 23.14
CA SER A 393 15.51 -11.40 23.90
C SER A 393 15.08 -11.18 25.35
N PRO A 394 15.70 -11.82 26.33
CA PRO A 394 15.38 -11.56 27.71
C PRO A 394 15.81 -10.13 28.04
N VAL A 395 14.85 -9.20 28.00
CA VAL A 395 15.04 -7.90 28.66
C VAL A 395 15.18 -8.20 30.14
N THR A 396 16.40 -8.17 30.64
CA THR A 396 16.72 -8.14 32.05
C THR A 396 15.92 -7.00 32.69
N ARG A 397 14.88 -7.37 33.44
CA ARG A 397 14.15 -6.43 34.28
C ARG A 397 15.11 -5.86 35.33
N ALA A 398 15.61 -4.66 35.09
CA ALA A 398 16.07 -3.81 36.18
C ALA A 398 14.84 -3.36 36.96
N VAL A 399 14.71 -3.85 38.19
CA VAL A 399 13.71 -3.40 39.16
C VAL A 399 14.10 -1.99 39.59
N GLY A 400 13.27 -1.02 39.27
CA GLY A 400 13.47 0.38 39.67
C GLY A 400 12.24 1.21 39.36
N SER A 401 11.44 1.43 40.44
CA SER A 401 10.49 2.54 40.71
C SER A 401 9.50 3.00 39.60
N GLU A 402 8.23 2.75 39.89
CA GLU A 402 7.06 3.35 39.23
C GLU A 402 7.10 4.89 39.27
N PRO A 403 6.77 5.57 38.15
CA PRO A 403 6.28 6.94 38.24
C PRO A 403 4.73 6.94 38.23
N SER A 404 4.15 7.56 39.25
CA SER A 404 2.73 7.83 39.41
C SER A 404 2.15 8.59 38.22
N LEU A 405 1.06 8.11 37.64
CA LEU A 405 0.21 8.82 36.69
C LEU A 405 -0.46 10.02 37.43
N ALA A 406 -0.02 11.23 37.10
CA ALA A 406 -0.72 12.46 37.45
C ALA A 406 -1.93 12.61 36.50
N VAL A 407 -3.12 12.43 37.03
CA VAL A 407 -4.38 12.76 36.38
C VAL A 407 -4.53 14.27 36.40
N VAL A 408 -4.44 14.90 35.22
CA VAL A 408 -4.81 16.33 35.07
C VAL A 408 -6.34 16.39 34.98
N GLY A 409 -6.98 16.79 36.06
CA GLY A 409 -8.40 17.05 36.11
C GLY A 409 -8.74 18.36 35.40
N ILE A 410 -9.62 18.30 34.43
CA ILE A 410 -10.33 19.46 33.89
C ILE A 410 -11.65 19.54 34.65
N SER A 411 -11.81 20.60 35.46
CA SER A 411 -13.03 20.92 36.19
C SER A 411 -14.13 21.36 35.22
N ALA A 412 -15.24 20.62 35.16
CA ALA A 412 -16.48 21.10 34.56
C ALA A 412 -17.43 21.57 35.66
N GLU A 413 -17.92 22.78 35.49
CA GLU A 413 -18.90 23.44 36.39
C GLU A 413 -20.25 22.72 36.36
N LYS A 414 -20.87 22.70 37.55
CA LYS A 414 -22.18 22.12 37.84
C LYS A 414 -23.31 22.96 37.26
N GLY A 415 -24.14 22.36 36.40
CA GLY A 415 -25.48 22.82 36.10
C GLY A 415 -26.52 21.79 36.56
N ASN A 416 -27.41 22.20 37.43
CA ASN A 416 -28.50 21.46 38.08
C ASN A 416 -29.57 20.96 37.11
N GLY A 417 -30.08 19.74 37.30
CA GLY A 417 -31.46 19.47 36.91
C GLY A 417 -31.83 18.03 36.56
N ASN A 418 -32.46 17.36 37.51
CA ASN A 418 -33.45 16.28 37.41
C ASN A 418 -33.07 14.86 36.96
N ARG A 419 -33.00 14.02 38.02
CA ARG A 419 -33.17 12.56 38.02
C ARG A 419 -34.53 12.13 37.44
N ARG A 420 -34.57 11.14 36.55
CA ARG A 420 -35.61 10.11 36.54
C ARG A 420 -34.96 8.72 36.46
N VAL A 421 -35.26 7.98 37.52
CA VAL A 421 -35.02 6.54 37.70
C VAL A 421 -36.02 5.79 36.83
N PHE A 422 -35.57 4.79 36.08
CA PHE A 422 -36.44 3.70 35.64
C PHE A 422 -35.82 2.38 36.01
N ASP A 423 -36.63 1.61 36.75
CA ASP A 423 -36.37 0.29 37.29
C ASP A 423 -36.35 -0.78 36.19
N THR A 424 -35.57 -1.79 36.52
CA THR A 424 -35.55 -3.10 35.87
C THR A 424 -36.81 -3.88 36.20
N GLU A 425 -37.51 -4.43 35.19
CA GLU A 425 -38.31 -5.65 35.38
C GLU A 425 -38.21 -6.58 34.14
N SER A 426 -37.88 -7.79 34.48
CA SER A 426 -37.84 -8.98 33.63
C SER A 426 -39.23 -9.45 33.28
N THR A 427 -39.50 -9.89 32.05
CA THR A 427 -40.56 -10.86 31.78
C THR A 427 -40.22 -11.79 30.62
N GLU A 428 -40.10 -13.08 30.93
CA GLU A 428 -40.25 -14.23 30.02
C GLU A 428 -41.65 -14.27 29.40
N LEU A 429 -41.75 -14.64 28.12
CA LEU A 429 -42.91 -15.34 27.62
C LEU A 429 -42.64 -16.08 26.30
N LYS A 430 -42.50 -17.38 26.46
CA LYS A 430 -43.13 -18.55 25.77
C LYS A 430 -43.44 -18.47 24.27
N ARG A 431 -42.89 -19.52 23.60
CA ARG A 431 -43.34 -20.27 22.38
C ARG A 431 -44.83 -20.38 22.17
N LYS A 432 -45.26 -20.28 20.89
CA LYS A 432 -46.12 -21.23 20.11
C LYS A 432 -46.28 -20.67 18.69
N ALA A 433 -45.83 -21.40 17.75
CA ALA A 433 -46.37 -22.24 16.70
C ALA A 433 -47.59 -21.65 15.91
N ARG A 434 -47.32 -21.27 14.69
CA ARG A 434 -47.94 -21.85 13.48
C ARG A 434 -47.11 -21.45 12.27
#